data_86fa172dc4fd8075d90042d740edf010
#
_entry.id   86fa172dc4fd8075d90042d740edf010
#
_cell.length_a   1.000
_cell.length_b   1.000
_cell.length_c   1.000
_cell.angle_alpha   90.00
_cell.angle_beta   90.00
_cell.angle_gamma   90.00
#
_symmetry.space_group_name_H-M   'P 1'
#
loop_
_entity.id
_entity.type
_entity.pdbx_description
1 polymer ?
#
loop_
_entity_poly.entity_id
_entity_poly.type
_entity_poly.pdbx_seq_one_letter_code
_entity_poly.pdbx_strand_id
1 'polypeptide(L)'
;VRAPVLLVLIAASAALGITGAATREQAPLESRTAGRPVQQREDGFVSSNACQACHPSQYASWRASYHRTMTQAASPEAALASFDGVTIDDVHGRPMHLDQRGRQLWAEFDDPDSPEPPDRRPRIERQVTLITGSHNQQVYWYGTGQQRLVGQLPGAYLVAERRWIPRRMAVLHPPAQQPLSETGHWNSTCIACHATHGKPQFDTPFGSQPLETQTVDTTVVEFGIACEACHGPGEAHVRANANPVRRYRLHFAAAGDTTTVQPARLDPGRSSQVCGQCHGVWEFYDAEGERRANSGGLPFRPGDELSATRFMAQPTANATSPTMQALLADDSRFIRDAFWSDGTVRVSGREYNGLLESPCYKNATQADRTLACFSCHTLHKKDDDPRPLGSWADDQLSAGAETTPDQACLQCHEPMRADPTVHTRHAADSAGSSCYNCHMPYTTYGLLKTIRSHTIGSPTVAESVDTGRPNACNLCHLDRTLAWTGEALQRWYGTPAVLLGEDERTVAASLLWLLKGDAGQRAIISQAMAWPPAQQASGTEWMAPYLAQLLDDPYDAVRFGAARSMKALPGFG
;
A
#
# COMPACT_ATOMS: atom_id res chain seq x y z
N VAL A 1 -14.01 40.85 54.32
CA VAL A 1 -14.99 40.59 53.24
C VAL A 1 -14.34 39.78 52.07
N ARG A 2 -13.03 39.44 52.12
CA ARG A 2 -12.35 38.73 50.98
C ARG A 2 -12.12 37.22 51.18
N ALA A 3 -12.22 36.71 52.39
CA ALA A 3 -11.96 35.27 52.66
C ALA A 3 -13.11 34.34 52.25
N PRO A 4 -14.39 34.61 52.43
CA PRO A 4 -15.47 33.70 52.07
C PRO A 4 -15.65 33.55 50.55
N VAL A 5 -15.31 34.56 49.74
CA VAL A 5 -15.46 34.47 48.26
C VAL A 5 -14.39 33.57 47.67
N LEU A 6 -13.19 33.57 48.22
CA LEU A 6 -12.11 32.67 47.74
C LEU A 6 -12.39 31.19 48.06
N LEU A 7 -12.97 30.91 49.23
CA LEU A 7 -13.39 29.56 49.62
C LEU A 7 -14.54 29.02 48.76
N VAL A 8 -15.49 29.87 48.37
CA VAL A 8 -16.58 29.47 47.46
C VAL A 8 -16.07 29.18 46.05
N LEU A 9 -15.10 29.96 45.54
CA LEU A 9 -14.50 29.73 44.23
C LEU A 9 -13.64 28.45 44.22
N ILE A 10 -12.91 28.14 45.27
CA ILE A 10 -12.15 26.91 45.40
C ILE A 10 -13.08 25.69 45.52
N ALA A 11 -14.17 25.81 46.28
CA ALA A 11 -15.17 24.75 46.41
C ALA A 11 -15.94 24.53 45.10
N ALA A 12 -16.28 25.58 44.36
CA ALA A 12 -16.90 25.48 43.05
C ALA A 12 -15.97 24.86 41.99
N SER A 13 -14.68 25.20 42.01
CA SER A 13 -13.68 24.62 41.13
C SER A 13 -13.40 23.12 41.45
N ALA A 14 -13.43 22.77 42.74
CA ALA A 14 -13.29 21.37 43.16
C ALA A 14 -14.57 20.55 42.81
N ALA A 15 -15.75 21.12 42.96
CA ALA A 15 -17.02 20.48 42.58
C ALA A 15 -17.14 20.28 41.07
N LEU A 16 -16.73 21.28 40.25
CA LEU A 16 -16.64 21.17 38.78
C LEU A 16 -15.57 20.15 38.33
N GLY A 17 -14.45 20.06 39.06
CA GLY A 17 -13.42 19.05 38.80
C GLY A 17 -13.93 17.62 39.14
N ILE A 18 -14.69 17.46 40.21
CA ILE A 18 -15.22 16.15 40.63
C ILE A 18 -16.38 15.70 39.71
N THR A 19 -17.28 16.63 39.31
CA THR A 19 -18.35 16.32 38.34
C THR A 19 -17.79 16.05 36.95
N GLY A 20 -16.75 16.74 36.51
CA GLY A 20 -16.04 16.44 35.26
C GLY A 20 -15.28 15.10 35.26
N ALA A 21 -14.90 14.59 36.45
CA ALA A 21 -14.30 13.27 36.59
C ALA A 21 -15.35 12.13 36.70
N ALA A 22 -16.56 12.43 37.18
CA ALA A 22 -17.63 11.45 37.38
C ALA A 22 -18.47 11.17 36.12
N THR A 23 -18.41 12.05 35.10
CA THR A 23 -19.12 11.88 33.82
C THR A 23 -18.19 11.47 32.65
N ARG A 24 -17.01 10.95 32.94
CA ARG A 24 -16.33 10.10 31.95
C ARG A 24 -17.14 8.82 31.85
N GLU A 25 -18.15 8.84 31.01
CA GLU A 25 -18.75 7.65 30.46
C GLU A 25 -17.60 6.73 30.04
N GLN A 26 -17.40 5.65 30.81
CA GLN A 26 -16.40 4.65 30.42
C GLN A 26 -16.88 4.15 29.07
N ALA A 27 -16.19 4.54 28.00
CA ALA A 27 -16.42 3.97 26.68
C ALA A 27 -16.52 2.46 26.85
N PRO A 28 -17.53 1.80 26.28
CA PRO A 28 -17.66 0.35 26.40
C PRO A 28 -16.30 -0.27 26.09
N LEU A 29 -15.82 -1.12 26.98
CA LEU A 29 -14.50 -1.73 26.81
C LEU A 29 -14.51 -2.42 25.46
N GLU A 30 -13.66 -1.98 24.56
CA GLU A 30 -13.51 -2.52 23.21
C GLU A 30 -13.32 -4.04 23.24
N SER A 31 -12.70 -4.53 24.30
CA SER A 31 -12.52 -5.96 24.61
C SER A 31 -13.83 -6.76 24.69
N ARG A 32 -14.99 -6.12 24.88
CA ARG A 32 -16.31 -6.78 24.89
C ARG A 32 -16.92 -6.91 23.50
N THR A 33 -16.33 -6.30 22.50
CA THR A 33 -16.83 -6.39 21.12
C THR A 33 -16.56 -7.79 20.58
N ALA A 34 -17.62 -8.50 20.19
CA ALA A 34 -17.53 -9.81 19.55
C ALA A 34 -17.50 -9.66 18.02
N GLY A 35 -17.01 -10.71 17.35
CA GLY A 35 -17.10 -10.84 15.88
C GLY A 35 -16.10 -10.02 15.08
N ARG A 36 -15.12 -9.36 15.72
CA ARG A 36 -13.96 -8.73 15.07
C ARG A 36 -12.78 -8.57 16.01
N PRO A 37 -11.56 -8.37 15.47
CA PRO A 37 -10.41 -7.88 16.24
C PRO A 37 -10.76 -6.63 17.06
N VAL A 38 -10.09 -6.44 18.18
CA VAL A 38 -10.35 -5.31 19.09
C VAL A 38 -9.12 -4.46 19.30
N GLN A 39 -9.34 -3.19 19.63
CA GLN A 39 -8.29 -2.26 19.98
C GLN A 39 -7.98 -2.36 21.48
N GLN A 40 -6.72 -2.69 21.81
CA GLN A 40 -6.24 -2.81 23.17
C GLN A 40 -4.91 -2.08 23.31
N ARG A 41 -4.87 -1.12 24.25
CA ARG A 41 -3.63 -0.41 24.56
C ARG A 41 -2.77 -1.26 25.45
N GLU A 42 -1.56 -1.54 25.02
CA GLU A 42 -0.59 -2.36 25.74
C GLU A 42 0.83 -2.06 25.27
N ASP A 43 1.82 -2.65 25.88
CA ASP A 43 3.24 -2.57 25.50
C ASP A 43 3.77 -1.14 25.36
N GLY A 44 3.25 -0.18 26.14
CA GLY A 44 3.64 1.21 26.12
C GLY A 44 2.99 2.07 25.02
N PHE A 45 2.02 1.51 24.28
CA PHE A 45 1.24 2.27 23.29
C PHE A 45 0.06 3.00 23.93
N VAL A 46 -0.26 4.19 23.40
CA VAL A 46 -1.30 5.08 23.97
C VAL A 46 -2.44 5.44 23.00
N SER A 47 -2.32 5.13 21.73
CA SER A 47 -3.15 5.52 20.60
C SER A 47 -3.02 6.98 20.15
N SER A 48 -3.30 7.23 18.87
CA SER A 48 -3.16 8.52 18.21
C SER A 48 -3.96 9.65 18.86
N ASN A 49 -5.09 9.35 19.51
CA ASN A 49 -5.89 10.35 20.20
C ASN A 49 -5.13 11.04 21.34
N ALA A 50 -4.15 10.37 21.96
CA ALA A 50 -3.33 10.97 23.01
C ALA A 50 -2.37 12.03 22.44
N CYS A 51 -2.05 11.99 21.15
CA CYS A 51 -1.12 12.90 20.48
C CYS A 51 -1.78 14.23 20.08
N GLN A 52 -3.10 14.21 19.82
CA GLN A 52 -3.86 15.32 19.25
C GLN A 52 -3.71 16.65 20.01
N ALA A 53 -3.72 16.59 21.32
CA ALA A 53 -3.72 17.80 22.16
C ALA A 53 -2.39 18.59 22.04
N CYS A 54 -1.28 17.91 21.75
CA CYS A 54 0.05 18.52 21.63
C CYS A 54 0.51 18.67 20.17
N HIS A 55 -0.02 17.85 19.27
CA HIS A 55 0.35 17.80 17.85
C HIS A 55 -0.87 17.95 16.92
N PRO A 56 -1.64 19.04 17.00
CA PRO A 56 -2.92 19.17 16.29
C PRO A 56 -2.77 19.18 14.76
N SER A 57 -1.73 19.82 14.21
CA SER A 57 -1.50 19.88 12.76
C SER A 57 -1.07 18.52 12.18
N GLN A 58 -0.14 17.84 12.87
CA GLN A 58 0.30 16.49 12.49
C GLN A 58 -0.85 15.49 12.60
N TYR A 59 -1.65 15.60 13.65
CA TYR A 59 -2.85 14.78 13.82
C TYR A 59 -3.86 15.01 12.69
N ALA A 60 -4.11 16.27 12.29
CA ALA A 60 -5.04 16.61 11.22
C ALA A 60 -4.58 16.03 9.87
N SER A 61 -3.28 16.18 9.53
CA SER A 61 -2.74 15.63 8.29
C SER A 61 -2.75 14.10 8.27
N TRP A 62 -2.35 13.44 9.37
CA TRP A 62 -2.46 11.98 9.49
C TRP A 62 -3.91 11.49 9.38
N ARG A 63 -4.85 12.17 10.05
CA ARG A 63 -6.26 11.79 10.03
C ARG A 63 -6.88 11.83 8.62
N ALA A 64 -6.37 12.69 7.74
CA ALA A 64 -6.80 12.79 6.36
C ALA A 64 -6.13 11.75 5.45
N SER A 65 -5.06 11.08 5.90
CA SER A 65 -4.27 10.18 5.08
C SER A 65 -4.90 8.79 4.94
N TYR A 66 -4.55 8.10 3.87
CA TYR A 66 -4.94 6.70 3.64
C TYR A 66 -4.29 5.73 4.63
N HIS A 67 -3.17 6.09 5.26
CA HIS A 67 -2.60 5.31 6.36
C HIS A 67 -3.60 5.17 7.51
N ARG A 68 -4.24 6.27 7.92
CA ARG A 68 -5.26 6.26 8.97
C ARG A 68 -6.44 5.35 8.62
N THR A 69 -6.90 5.39 7.38
CA THR A 69 -8.11 4.68 6.92
C THR A 69 -7.81 3.29 6.35
N MET A 70 -6.55 2.82 6.47
CA MET A 70 -6.12 1.52 5.97
C MET A 70 -6.94 0.36 6.56
N THR A 71 -7.33 0.43 7.83
CA THR A 71 -8.37 -0.41 8.44
C THR A 71 -9.21 0.42 9.40
N GLN A 72 -10.51 0.18 9.41
CA GLN A 72 -11.48 0.85 10.26
C GLN A 72 -12.52 -0.15 10.78
N ALA A 73 -13.06 0.10 11.99
CA ALA A 73 -14.30 -0.57 12.38
C ALA A 73 -15.41 -0.18 11.40
N ALA A 74 -16.22 -1.13 11.00
CA ALA A 74 -17.28 -0.88 10.04
C ALA A 74 -18.35 0.06 10.61
N SER A 75 -18.70 1.07 9.84
CA SER A 75 -19.80 2.00 10.11
C SER A 75 -20.24 2.64 8.80
N PRO A 76 -21.45 3.25 8.74
CA PRO A 76 -21.89 3.97 7.55
C PRO A 76 -20.93 5.08 7.12
N GLU A 77 -20.24 5.74 8.06
CA GLU A 77 -19.29 6.82 7.76
C GLU A 77 -17.95 6.30 7.21
N ALA A 78 -17.57 5.06 7.53
CA ALA A 78 -16.35 4.43 7.03
C ALA A 78 -16.56 3.73 5.69
N ALA A 79 -17.79 3.31 5.38
CA ALA A 79 -18.14 2.66 4.14
C ALA A 79 -18.22 3.66 2.98
N LEU A 80 -17.48 3.41 1.90
CA LEU A 80 -17.57 4.19 0.66
C LEU A 80 -18.64 3.66 -0.29
N ALA A 81 -18.96 2.36 -0.16
CA ALA A 81 -20.09 1.75 -0.84
C ALA A 81 -21.40 1.98 -0.10
N SER A 82 -22.51 2.08 -0.83
CA SER A 82 -23.84 2.06 -0.24
C SER A 82 -24.21 0.67 0.26
N PHE A 83 -24.88 0.60 1.41
CA PHE A 83 -25.49 -0.59 1.98
C PHE A 83 -27.02 -0.44 2.13
N ASP A 84 -27.60 0.55 1.48
CA ASP A 84 -29.04 0.85 1.58
C ASP A 84 -29.85 0.00 0.59
N GLY A 85 -30.10 -1.26 0.93
CA GLY A 85 -30.88 -2.19 0.13
C GLY A 85 -30.27 -2.49 -1.24
N VAL A 86 -28.96 -2.58 -1.36
CA VAL A 86 -28.25 -2.75 -2.63
C VAL A 86 -28.05 -4.23 -2.96
N THR A 87 -28.33 -4.60 -4.23
CA THR A 87 -28.04 -5.93 -4.77
C THR A 87 -26.86 -5.85 -5.74
N ILE A 88 -25.91 -6.76 -5.58
CA ILE A 88 -24.71 -6.87 -6.41
C ILE A 88 -24.75 -8.20 -7.15
N ASP A 89 -24.96 -8.16 -8.48
CA ASP A 89 -25.13 -9.34 -9.32
C ASP A 89 -23.80 -9.98 -9.75
N ASP A 90 -22.71 -9.24 -9.76
CA ASP A 90 -21.42 -9.66 -10.32
C ASP A 90 -20.41 -10.08 -9.24
N VAL A 91 -20.73 -11.10 -8.44
CA VAL A 91 -19.87 -11.62 -7.36
C VAL A 91 -19.68 -13.14 -7.38
N HIS A 92 -19.53 -13.76 -8.51
CA HIS A 92 -19.38 -15.23 -8.59
C HIS A 92 -20.30 -16.06 -7.68
N GLY A 93 -21.44 -16.37 -8.19
CA GLY A 93 -22.48 -17.07 -7.47
C GLY A 93 -23.79 -16.33 -7.60
N ARG A 94 -24.67 -16.55 -6.61
CA ARG A 94 -25.93 -15.79 -6.52
C ARG A 94 -25.66 -14.36 -6.04
N PRO A 95 -26.55 -13.41 -6.39
CA PRO A 95 -26.39 -12.01 -5.99
C PRO A 95 -26.12 -11.82 -4.49
N MET A 96 -25.22 -10.89 -4.17
CA MET A 96 -24.98 -10.45 -2.80
C MET A 96 -25.92 -9.28 -2.47
N HIS A 97 -26.60 -9.35 -1.34
CA HIS A 97 -27.50 -8.31 -0.87
C HIS A 97 -26.85 -7.56 0.31
N LEU A 98 -26.84 -6.23 0.23
CA LEU A 98 -26.27 -5.34 1.24
C LEU A 98 -27.38 -4.54 1.89
N ASP A 99 -27.39 -4.50 3.23
CA ASP A 99 -28.40 -3.80 4.02
C ASP A 99 -27.78 -3.01 5.16
N GLN A 100 -28.37 -1.87 5.50
CA GLN A 100 -27.98 -1.05 6.63
C GLN A 100 -29.07 -1.08 7.71
N ARG A 101 -28.71 -1.53 8.91
CA ARG A 101 -29.62 -1.60 10.08
C ARG A 101 -29.11 -0.66 11.17
N GLY A 102 -29.62 0.55 11.17
CA GLY A 102 -29.11 1.62 12.02
C GLY A 102 -27.66 1.96 11.70
N ARG A 103 -26.73 1.69 12.61
CA ARG A 103 -25.30 1.87 12.38
C ARG A 103 -24.57 0.61 11.93
N GLN A 104 -25.25 -0.51 11.78
CA GLN A 104 -24.68 -1.76 11.37
C GLN A 104 -24.84 -1.98 9.88
N LEU A 105 -23.79 -2.53 9.25
CA LEU A 105 -23.75 -2.95 7.85
C LEU A 105 -23.89 -4.47 7.80
N TRP A 106 -24.77 -4.95 6.94
CA TRP A 106 -25.09 -6.37 6.80
C TRP A 106 -24.95 -6.82 5.35
N ALA A 107 -24.59 -8.05 5.15
CA ALA A 107 -24.52 -8.67 3.83
C ALA A 107 -25.09 -10.09 3.87
N GLU A 108 -25.89 -10.43 2.85
CA GLU A 108 -26.34 -11.78 2.57
C GLU A 108 -25.68 -12.26 1.28
N PHE A 109 -25.00 -13.41 1.34
CA PHE A 109 -24.20 -13.97 0.23
C PHE A 109 -24.02 -15.47 0.38
N ASP A 110 -23.48 -16.13 -0.66
CA ASP A 110 -23.16 -17.54 -0.61
C ASP A 110 -21.95 -17.79 0.29
N ASP A 111 -22.02 -18.78 1.19
CA ASP A 111 -20.95 -19.11 2.12
C ASP A 111 -19.67 -19.48 1.36
N PRO A 112 -18.60 -18.65 1.43
CA PRO A 112 -17.36 -18.89 0.71
C PRO A 112 -16.56 -20.07 1.28
N ASP A 113 -16.81 -20.45 2.54
CA ASP A 113 -16.13 -21.56 3.23
C ASP A 113 -16.83 -22.90 3.05
N SER A 114 -18.00 -22.90 2.43
CA SER A 114 -18.74 -24.14 2.13
C SER A 114 -18.00 -24.98 1.08
N PRO A 115 -17.83 -26.30 1.31
CA PRO A 115 -17.26 -27.23 0.33
C PRO A 115 -18.20 -27.52 -0.84
N GLU A 116 -19.48 -27.11 -0.75
CA GLU A 116 -20.47 -27.34 -1.81
C GLU A 116 -20.12 -26.57 -3.10
N PRO A 117 -20.54 -27.09 -4.27
CA PRO A 117 -20.44 -26.34 -5.53
C PRO A 117 -21.09 -24.96 -5.44
N PRO A 118 -20.64 -23.96 -6.20
CA PRO A 118 -21.11 -22.57 -6.08
C PRO A 118 -22.63 -22.40 -6.16
N ASP A 119 -23.31 -23.23 -6.99
CA ASP A 119 -24.77 -23.21 -7.17
C ASP A 119 -25.55 -23.80 -5.97
N ARG A 120 -24.89 -24.54 -5.09
CA ARG A 120 -25.48 -25.21 -3.91
C ARG A 120 -25.03 -24.69 -2.58
N ARG A 121 -24.12 -23.72 -2.55
CA ARG A 121 -23.63 -23.15 -1.29
C ARG A 121 -24.79 -22.57 -0.48
N PRO A 122 -24.79 -22.78 0.85
CA PRO A 122 -25.81 -22.17 1.71
C PRO A 122 -25.70 -20.65 1.66
N ARG A 123 -26.85 -19.99 1.72
CA ARG A 123 -26.91 -18.53 1.93
C ARG A 123 -26.64 -18.23 3.39
N ILE A 124 -25.78 -17.27 3.66
CA ILE A 124 -25.50 -16.75 5.00
C ILE A 124 -25.70 -15.25 5.04
N GLU A 125 -26.23 -14.77 6.15
CA GLU A 125 -26.31 -13.35 6.46
C GLU A 125 -25.30 -13.04 7.57
N ARG A 126 -24.45 -12.03 7.37
CA ARG A 126 -23.39 -11.65 8.31
C ARG A 126 -23.31 -10.15 8.47
N GLN A 127 -22.96 -9.72 9.70
CA GLN A 127 -22.62 -8.33 9.96
C GLN A 127 -21.22 -8.03 9.45
N VAL A 128 -21.05 -6.97 8.67
CA VAL A 128 -19.75 -6.40 8.32
C VAL A 128 -19.19 -5.67 9.55
N THR A 129 -17.99 -6.04 9.96
CA THR A 129 -17.40 -5.59 11.24
C THR A 129 -16.10 -4.81 11.07
N LEU A 130 -15.36 -5.04 9.96
CA LEU A 130 -14.17 -4.30 9.58
C LEU A 130 -14.23 -3.88 8.11
N ILE A 131 -13.52 -2.79 7.80
CA ILE A 131 -13.34 -2.24 6.46
C ILE A 131 -11.84 -1.97 6.25
N THR A 132 -11.29 -2.41 5.12
CA THR A 132 -9.88 -2.22 4.77
C THR A 132 -9.76 -1.46 3.46
N GLY A 133 -8.89 -0.45 3.43
CA GLY A 133 -8.64 0.40 2.27
C GLY A 133 -9.65 1.54 2.12
N SER A 134 -9.23 2.58 1.39
CA SER A 134 -10.05 3.78 1.15
C SER A 134 -9.58 4.62 -0.05
N HIS A 135 -8.48 4.22 -0.70
CA HIS A 135 -7.90 4.96 -1.83
C HIS A 135 -8.35 4.37 -3.18
N ASN A 136 -7.93 3.16 -3.50
CA ASN A 136 -8.23 2.51 -4.79
C ASN A 136 -9.39 1.54 -4.69
N GLN A 137 -9.35 0.74 -3.64
CA GLN A 137 -10.34 -0.30 -3.34
C GLN A 137 -10.71 -0.24 -1.88
N GLN A 138 -11.94 -0.66 -1.58
CA GLN A 138 -12.40 -0.91 -0.24
C GLN A 138 -12.91 -2.34 -0.13
N VAL A 139 -12.39 -3.06 0.86
CA VAL A 139 -12.70 -4.45 1.16
C VAL A 139 -13.45 -4.53 2.48
N TYR A 140 -14.46 -5.36 2.53
CA TYR A 140 -15.37 -5.49 3.67
C TYR A 140 -15.21 -6.87 4.31
N TRP A 141 -15.08 -6.90 5.63
CA TRP A 141 -14.88 -8.11 6.41
C TRP A 141 -16.06 -8.33 7.34
N TYR A 142 -16.62 -9.53 7.29
CA TYR A 142 -17.73 -9.93 8.15
C TYR A 142 -17.24 -10.74 9.35
N GLY A 143 -17.98 -10.66 10.47
CA GLY A 143 -17.76 -11.54 11.61
C GLY A 143 -18.26 -12.94 11.30
N THR A 144 -17.38 -13.94 11.42
CA THR A 144 -17.72 -15.35 11.13
C THR A 144 -18.68 -15.97 12.17
N GLY A 145 -18.77 -15.36 13.35
CA GLY A 145 -19.44 -15.91 14.52
C GLY A 145 -18.50 -16.72 15.42
N GLN A 146 -17.28 -16.99 14.97
CA GLN A 146 -16.23 -17.63 15.75
C GLN A 146 -15.31 -16.56 16.35
N GLN A 147 -15.54 -16.24 17.61
CA GLN A 147 -14.74 -15.29 18.38
C GLN A 147 -14.43 -13.98 17.64
N ARG A 148 -13.14 -13.71 17.30
CA ARG A 148 -12.67 -12.51 16.62
C ARG A 148 -12.24 -12.76 15.17
N LEU A 149 -12.54 -13.95 14.65
CA LEU A 149 -12.22 -14.33 13.30
C LEU A 149 -13.11 -13.59 12.30
N VAL A 150 -12.50 -13.02 11.25
CA VAL A 150 -13.22 -12.34 10.18
C VAL A 150 -13.01 -13.01 8.83
N GLY A 151 -14.04 -13.00 7.99
CA GLY A 151 -14.03 -13.44 6.60
C GLY A 151 -14.24 -12.27 5.66
N GLN A 152 -13.72 -12.33 4.45
CA GLN A 152 -13.89 -11.30 3.44
C GLN A 152 -15.17 -11.53 2.64
N LEU A 153 -15.94 -10.45 2.37
CA LEU A 153 -17.05 -10.51 1.42
C LEU A 153 -16.57 -10.93 0.03
N PRO A 154 -17.40 -11.59 -0.78
CA PRO A 154 -17.02 -12.06 -2.11
C PRO A 154 -16.78 -10.93 -3.12
N GLY A 155 -17.07 -9.69 -2.77
CA GLY A 155 -16.85 -8.50 -3.58
C GLY A 155 -15.81 -7.55 -2.98
N ALA A 156 -15.21 -6.72 -3.86
CA ALA A 156 -14.42 -5.54 -3.51
C ALA A 156 -15.02 -4.30 -4.19
N TYR A 157 -15.00 -3.16 -3.53
CA TYR A 157 -15.55 -1.90 -4.05
C TYR A 157 -14.43 -1.03 -4.63
N LEU A 158 -14.56 -0.68 -5.91
CA LEU A 158 -13.65 0.26 -6.60
C LEU A 158 -14.08 1.69 -6.30
N VAL A 159 -13.19 2.45 -5.66
CA VAL A 159 -13.52 3.79 -5.13
C VAL A 159 -13.77 4.79 -6.26
N ALA A 160 -12.85 4.88 -7.22
CA ALA A 160 -12.96 5.85 -8.33
C ALA A 160 -14.14 5.55 -9.26
N GLU A 161 -14.43 4.27 -9.51
CA GLU A 161 -15.48 3.83 -10.42
C GLU A 161 -16.84 3.66 -9.72
N ARG A 162 -16.87 3.77 -8.39
CA ARG A 162 -18.07 3.61 -7.54
C ARG A 162 -18.86 2.34 -7.84
N ARG A 163 -18.15 1.21 -8.00
CA ARG A 163 -18.79 -0.08 -8.31
C ARG A 163 -18.13 -1.25 -7.60
N TRP A 164 -18.90 -2.29 -7.40
CA TRP A 164 -18.41 -3.57 -6.92
C TRP A 164 -17.82 -4.40 -8.06
N ILE A 165 -16.83 -5.19 -7.72
CA ILE A 165 -16.25 -6.23 -8.57
C ILE A 165 -16.11 -7.53 -7.78
N PRO A 166 -16.10 -8.70 -8.44
CA PRO A 166 -15.72 -9.94 -7.78
C PRO A 166 -14.33 -9.83 -7.13
N ARG A 167 -14.19 -10.32 -5.90
CA ARG A 167 -12.92 -10.28 -5.15
C ARG A 167 -11.74 -10.83 -5.94
N ARG A 168 -11.91 -11.95 -6.64
CA ARG A 168 -10.84 -12.57 -7.44
C ARG A 168 -10.31 -11.67 -8.56
N MET A 169 -11.10 -10.71 -9.02
CA MET A 169 -10.72 -9.77 -10.05
C MET A 169 -9.72 -8.72 -9.53
N ALA A 170 -9.71 -8.46 -8.21
CA ALA A 170 -8.88 -7.42 -7.60
C ALA A 170 -7.37 -7.68 -7.69
N VAL A 171 -6.97 -8.93 -7.95
CA VAL A 171 -5.57 -9.39 -8.05
C VAL A 171 -5.36 -10.30 -9.26
N LEU A 172 -4.11 -10.49 -9.69
CA LEU A 172 -3.74 -11.38 -10.79
C LEU A 172 -3.73 -12.86 -10.35
N HIS A 173 -4.89 -13.41 -10.04
CA HIS A 173 -4.99 -14.83 -9.71
C HIS A 173 -5.00 -15.72 -10.96
N PRO A 174 -4.22 -16.81 -11.00
CA PRO A 174 -4.30 -17.81 -12.04
C PRO A 174 -5.72 -18.42 -12.12
N PRO A 175 -6.26 -18.65 -13.33
CA PRO A 175 -7.64 -19.11 -13.50
C PRO A 175 -7.91 -20.50 -12.92
N ALA A 176 -6.89 -21.34 -12.81
CA ALA A 176 -7.00 -22.70 -12.26
C ALA A 176 -7.01 -22.75 -10.72
N GLN A 177 -6.70 -21.65 -10.04
CA GLN A 177 -6.80 -21.60 -8.58
C GLN A 177 -8.24 -21.34 -8.20
N GLN A 178 -8.82 -22.27 -7.46
CA GLN A 178 -10.11 -22.07 -6.78
C GLN A 178 -10.00 -20.79 -5.93
N PRO A 179 -11.07 -19.97 -5.84
CA PRO A 179 -11.06 -18.88 -4.88
C PRO A 179 -10.92 -19.51 -3.50
N LEU A 180 -9.74 -19.36 -2.93
CA LEU A 180 -9.46 -19.77 -1.56
C LEU A 180 -10.36 -18.94 -0.63
N SER A 181 -10.83 -19.56 0.45
CA SER A 181 -11.43 -18.83 1.54
C SER A 181 -10.47 -17.75 2.01
N GLU A 182 -10.96 -16.54 2.21
CA GLU A 182 -10.20 -15.44 2.80
C GLU A 182 -10.46 -15.32 4.32
N THR A 183 -11.14 -16.31 4.88
CA THR A 183 -11.42 -16.35 6.31
C THR A 183 -10.12 -16.49 7.09
N GLY A 184 -9.91 -15.59 8.04
CA GLY A 184 -8.68 -15.53 8.86
C GLY A 184 -7.51 -14.77 8.23
N HIS A 185 -7.53 -14.46 6.92
CA HIS A 185 -6.43 -13.76 6.28
C HIS A 185 -6.18 -12.35 6.84
N TRP A 186 -7.24 -11.62 7.20
CA TRP A 186 -7.02 -10.32 7.87
C TRP A 186 -6.30 -10.50 9.21
N ASN A 187 -6.74 -11.50 9.98
CA ASN A 187 -6.22 -11.79 11.32
C ASN A 187 -4.75 -12.22 11.31
N SER A 188 -4.33 -12.96 10.27
CA SER A 188 -2.98 -13.55 10.20
C SER A 188 -1.99 -12.71 9.39
N THR A 189 -2.42 -12.24 8.22
CA THR A 189 -1.54 -11.65 7.20
C THR A 189 -1.72 -10.15 7.07
N CYS A 190 -2.96 -9.68 6.83
CA CYS A 190 -3.20 -8.26 6.57
C CYS A 190 -2.90 -7.39 7.80
N ILE A 191 -3.11 -7.91 9.00
CA ILE A 191 -2.87 -7.25 10.28
C ILE A 191 -1.45 -6.68 10.41
N ALA A 192 -0.46 -7.35 9.81
CA ALA A 192 0.95 -6.97 9.89
C ALA A 192 1.23 -5.57 9.29
N CYS A 193 0.46 -5.19 8.25
CA CYS A 193 0.64 -3.92 7.51
C CYS A 193 -0.60 -3.02 7.55
N HIS A 194 -1.74 -3.52 8.02
CA HIS A 194 -3.02 -2.79 8.01
C HIS A 194 -3.52 -2.43 9.41
N ALA A 195 -2.69 -2.65 10.44
CA ALA A 195 -2.95 -2.25 11.82
C ALA A 195 -1.66 -1.82 12.51
N THR A 196 -1.78 -1.09 13.60
CA THR A 196 -0.66 -0.72 14.46
C THR A 196 -0.52 -1.74 15.58
N HIS A 197 0.65 -2.36 15.65
CA HIS A 197 1.00 -3.37 16.64
C HIS A 197 -0.08 -4.46 16.79
N GLY A 198 -0.36 -5.14 15.67
CA GLY A 198 -1.33 -6.22 15.64
C GLY A 198 -0.77 -7.52 16.18
N LYS A 199 -1.60 -8.24 16.96
CA LYS A 199 -1.33 -9.58 17.50
C LYS A 199 -2.39 -10.53 16.94
N PRO A 200 -2.05 -11.45 16.03
CA PRO A 200 -2.99 -12.43 15.47
C PRO A 200 -3.68 -13.30 16.52
N GLN A 201 -2.92 -13.86 17.45
CA GLN A 201 -3.38 -14.68 18.58
C GLN A 201 -4.24 -15.88 18.16
N PHE A 202 -3.74 -16.66 17.19
CA PHE A 202 -4.19 -18.02 16.93
C PHE A 202 -3.54 -19.00 17.90
N ASP A 203 -4.21 -20.09 18.26
CA ASP A 203 -3.63 -21.16 19.10
C ASP A 203 -2.41 -21.82 18.42
N THR A 204 -2.46 -21.96 17.10
CA THR A 204 -1.36 -22.48 16.26
C THR A 204 -1.15 -21.54 15.06
N PRO A 205 0.02 -21.59 14.37
CA PRO A 205 0.26 -20.80 13.18
C PRO A 205 -0.87 -20.96 12.14
N PHE A 206 -1.23 -19.88 11.48
CA PHE A 206 -2.29 -19.85 10.47
C PHE A 206 -2.03 -20.89 9.37
N GLY A 207 -3.07 -21.65 9.02
CA GLY A 207 -2.97 -22.72 8.01
C GLY A 207 -2.44 -24.06 8.52
N SER A 208 -1.89 -24.13 9.74
CA SER A 208 -1.37 -25.40 10.30
C SER A 208 -2.44 -26.32 10.89
N GLN A 209 -3.59 -25.78 11.27
CA GLN A 209 -4.75 -26.49 11.80
C GLN A 209 -6.05 -25.88 11.25
N PRO A 210 -7.16 -26.66 11.16
CA PRO A 210 -8.45 -26.11 10.76
C PRO A 210 -8.90 -24.96 11.68
N LEU A 211 -9.42 -23.89 11.09
CA LEU A 211 -9.83 -22.69 11.82
C LEU A 211 -10.92 -22.96 12.86
N GLU A 212 -11.81 -23.90 12.57
CA GLU A 212 -12.93 -24.29 13.45
C GLU A 212 -12.47 -24.87 14.78
N THR A 213 -11.22 -25.38 14.84
CA THR A 213 -10.62 -25.97 16.04
C THR A 213 -9.78 -25.01 16.85
N GLN A 214 -9.58 -23.78 16.33
CA GLN A 214 -8.69 -22.79 16.97
C GLN A 214 -9.45 -21.73 17.76
N THR A 215 -8.83 -21.25 18.83
CA THR A 215 -9.18 -19.99 19.46
C THR A 215 -8.46 -18.86 18.73
N VAL A 216 -9.20 -17.80 18.38
CA VAL A 216 -8.67 -16.61 17.69
C VAL A 216 -9.06 -15.36 18.46
N ASP A 217 -8.13 -14.77 19.20
CA ASP A 217 -8.36 -13.60 20.06
C ASP A 217 -7.60 -12.36 19.58
N THR A 218 -7.62 -12.12 18.28
CA THR A 218 -6.86 -11.06 17.60
C THR A 218 -7.06 -9.70 18.24
N THR A 219 -5.96 -9.02 18.57
CA THR A 219 -5.93 -7.65 19.08
C THR A 219 -5.03 -6.76 18.26
N VAL A 220 -5.29 -5.45 18.30
CA VAL A 220 -4.44 -4.41 17.73
C VAL A 220 -4.36 -3.24 18.70
N VAL A 221 -3.30 -2.46 18.67
CA VAL A 221 -3.28 -1.20 19.43
C VAL A 221 -4.23 -0.18 18.81
N GLU A 222 -4.18 -0.05 17.47
CA GLU A 222 -5.07 0.82 16.73
C GLU A 222 -5.30 0.26 15.31
N PHE A 223 -6.53 0.36 14.80
CA PHE A 223 -6.82 0.05 13.41
C PHE A 223 -6.20 1.10 12.49
N GLY A 224 -5.69 0.64 11.34
CA GLY A 224 -4.91 1.47 10.42
C GLY A 224 -3.51 1.73 10.94
N ILE A 225 -2.78 2.57 10.22
CA ILE A 225 -1.39 2.92 10.53
C ILE A 225 -1.42 4.21 11.35
N ALA A 226 -1.28 4.05 12.66
CA ALA A 226 -1.34 5.12 13.66
C ALA A 226 -0.01 5.87 13.80
N CYS A 227 0.00 6.95 14.58
CA CYS A 227 1.20 7.73 14.89
C CYS A 227 2.35 6.83 15.38
N GLU A 228 2.02 5.88 16.26
CA GLU A 228 2.98 5.00 16.93
C GLU A 228 3.56 3.91 16.02
N ALA A 229 2.97 3.65 14.84
CA ALA A 229 3.58 2.77 13.83
C ALA A 229 4.87 3.36 13.25
N CYS A 230 4.98 4.71 13.21
CA CYS A 230 6.14 5.43 12.70
C CYS A 230 7.01 6.01 13.82
N HIS A 231 6.42 6.35 14.97
CA HIS A 231 7.11 7.04 16.08
C HIS A 231 7.47 6.14 17.26
N GLY A 232 7.01 4.87 17.24
CA GLY A 232 7.15 3.93 18.35
C GLY A 232 6.17 4.19 19.51
N PRO A 233 6.19 3.33 20.54
CA PRO A 233 5.28 3.42 21.69
C PRO A 233 5.36 4.76 22.39
N GLY A 234 4.22 5.45 22.58
CA GLY A 234 4.14 6.84 23.01
C GLY A 234 4.05 7.06 24.53
N GLU A 235 3.88 6.02 25.34
CA GLU A 235 3.62 6.19 26.78
C GLU A 235 4.73 6.96 27.52
N ALA A 236 5.98 6.60 27.27
CA ALA A 236 7.14 7.30 27.85
C ALA A 236 7.19 8.76 27.41
N HIS A 237 6.90 9.04 26.13
CA HIS A 237 6.84 10.38 25.57
C HIS A 237 5.75 11.23 26.22
N VAL A 238 4.51 10.71 26.28
CA VAL A 238 3.37 11.41 26.91
C VAL A 238 3.65 11.68 28.37
N ARG A 239 4.15 10.69 29.14
CA ARG A 239 4.47 10.83 30.54
C ARG A 239 5.56 11.87 30.78
N ALA A 240 6.66 11.83 30.03
CA ALA A 240 7.76 12.79 30.16
C ALA A 240 7.30 14.21 29.82
N ASN A 241 6.49 14.38 28.79
CA ASN A 241 6.01 15.66 28.29
C ASN A 241 4.72 16.15 28.94
N ALA A 242 4.20 15.48 29.97
CA ALA A 242 3.23 16.04 30.87
C ALA A 242 3.77 17.29 31.60
N ASN A 243 5.09 17.38 31.79
CA ASN A 243 5.77 18.53 32.37
C ASN A 243 5.93 19.68 31.34
N PRO A 244 5.27 20.84 31.52
CA PRO A 244 5.32 21.97 30.59
C PRO A 244 6.72 22.60 30.49
N VAL A 245 7.53 22.56 31.56
CA VAL A 245 8.90 23.10 31.55
C VAL A 245 9.79 22.23 30.64
N ARG A 246 9.61 20.91 30.63
CA ARG A 246 10.32 20.03 29.72
C ARG A 246 9.94 20.36 28.27
N ARG A 247 8.65 20.51 27.96
CA ARG A 247 8.19 20.87 26.61
C ARG A 247 8.83 22.18 26.15
N TYR A 248 8.83 23.19 26.98
CA TYR A 248 9.46 24.47 26.66
C TYR A 248 10.97 24.33 26.39
N ARG A 249 11.68 23.54 27.19
CA ARG A 249 13.12 23.31 26.98
C ARG A 249 13.42 22.56 25.68
N LEU A 250 12.56 21.66 25.26
CA LEU A 250 12.74 20.89 24.00
C LEU A 250 12.73 21.77 22.75
N HIS A 251 12.08 22.94 22.76
CA HIS A 251 12.17 23.91 21.66
C HIS A 251 13.57 24.42 21.41
N PHE A 252 14.43 24.38 22.41
CA PHE A 252 15.81 24.85 22.33
C PHE A 252 16.83 23.71 22.33
N ALA A 253 16.36 22.46 22.43
CA ALA A 253 17.25 21.30 22.49
C ALA A 253 17.59 20.83 21.06
N ALA A 254 18.88 20.93 20.67
CA ALA A 254 19.36 20.49 19.37
C ALA A 254 19.12 18.98 19.14
N ALA A 255 19.26 18.16 20.19
CA ALA A 255 19.08 16.71 20.11
C ALA A 255 17.61 16.25 19.98
N GLY A 256 16.64 17.15 20.20
CA GLY A 256 15.22 16.81 20.21
C GLY A 256 14.80 15.95 21.39
N ASP A 257 13.62 15.34 21.31
CA ASP A 257 13.09 14.45 22.34
C ASP A 257 13.55 13.00 22.08
N THR A 258 14.23 12.39 23.04
CA THR A 258 14.72 11.01 22.96
C THR A 258 13.70 9.97 23.46
N THR A 259 12.53 10.41 23.90
CA THR A 259 11.46 9.52 24.38
C THR A 259 10.55 9.03 23.27
N THR A 260 10.80 9.42 22.03
CA THR A 260 10.09 8.99 20.82
C THR A 260 11.04 9.04 19.62
N VAL A 261 10.73 8.31 18.56
CA VAL A 261 11.50 8.32 17.34
C VAL A 261 10.95 9.39 16.38
N GLN A 262 11.87 10.13 15.75
CA GLN A 262 11.54 11.05 14.66
C GLN A 262 12.11 10.47 13.36
N PRO A 263 11.32 9.80 12.54
CA PRO A 263 11.85 9.10 11.36
C PRO A 263 12.68 9.97 10.42
N ALA A 264 12.29 11.23 10.23
CA ALA A 264 13.02 12.17 9.39
C ALA A 264 14.40 12.62 9.97
N ARG A 265 14.72 12.26 11.21
CA ARG A 265 16.01 12.55 11.86
C ARG A 265 16.92 11.34 11.96
N LEU A 266 16.43 10.17 11.59
CA LEU A 266 17.25 8.97 11.47
C LEU A 266 18.18 9.08 10.26
N ASP A 267 19.21 8.27 10.24
CA ASP A 267 19.98 8.08 9.00
C ASP A 267 19.05 7.55 7.88
N PRO A 268 19.39 7.78 6.60
CA PRO A 268 18.52 7.44 5.47
C PRO A 268 18.09 5.97 5.44
N GLY A 269 18.97 5.06 5.87
CA GLY A 269 18.68 3.63 5.93
C GLY A 269 17.59 3.32 6.96
N ARG A 270 17.80 3.67 8.22
CA ARG A 270 16.82 3.45 9.31
C ARG A 270 15.54 4.23 9.11
N SER A 271 15.64 5.44 8.56
CA SER A 271 14.49 6.23 8.16
C SER A 271 13.59 5.47 7.18
N SER A 272 14.18 4.90 6.13
CA SER A 272 13.45 4.13 5.11
C SER A 272 12.92 2.80 5.64
N GLN A 273 13.58 2.17 6.61
CA GLN A 273 13.13 0.94 7.26
C GLN A 273 11.80 1.11 8.01
N VAL A 274 11.49 2.31 8.49
CA VAL A 274 10.18 2.63 9.09
C VAL A 274 9.05 2.41 8.07
N CYS A 275 9.28 2.75 6.81
CA CYS A 275 8.33 2.47 5.72
C CYS A 275 8.40 0.99 5.29
N GLY A 276 9.62 0.45 5.21
CA GLY A 276 9.91 -0.91 4.78
C GLY A 276 9.25 -2.00 5.63
N GLN A 277 8.88 -1.70 6.89
CA GLN A 277 8.16 -2.67 7.72
C GLN A 277 6.82 -3.13 7.11
N CYS A 278 6.20 -2.29 6.27
CA CYS A 278 4.96 -2.58 5.55
C CYS A 278 5.14 -2.57 4.03
N HIS A 279 6.00 -1.69 3.51
CA HIS A 279 6.24 -1.50 2.07
C HIS A 279 7.39 -2.39 1.54
N GLY A 280 7.60 -3.57 2.12
CA GLY A 280 8.63 -4.51 1.72
C GLY A 280 8.11 -5.93 1.47
N VAL A 281 8.84 -6.70 0.66
CA VAL A 281 8.71 -8.16 0.60
C VAL A 281 9.56 -8.73 1.70
N TRP A 282 8.95 -9.32 2.68
CA TRP A 282 9.64 -9.89 3.84
C TRP A 282 8.97 -11.17 4.32
N GLU A 283 9.76 -12.00 4.99
CA GLU A 283 9.30 -13.23 5.63
C GLU A 283 9.94 -13.37 7.02
N PHE A 284 9.39 -14.23 7.84
CA PHE A 284 10.06 -14.60 9.09
C PHE A 284 11.33 -15.41 8.79
N TYR A 285 12.34 -15.29 9.65
CA TYR A 285 13.54 -16.12 9.51
C TYR A 285 13.24 -17.60 9.79
N ASP A 286 12.31 -17.87 10.69
CA ASP A 286 11.92 -19.19 11.13
C ASP A 286 10.51 -19.20 11.77
N ALA A 287 9.98 -20.39 12.01
CA ALA A 287 8.68 -20.59 12.65
C ALA A 287 8.62 -20.05 14.11
N GLU A 288 9.75 -19.88 14.78
CA GLU A 288 9.81 -19.27 16.11
C GLU A 288 9.53 -17.76 16.04
N GLY A 289 10.08 -17.08 15.04
CA GLY A 289 9.79 -15.67 14.75
C GLY A 289 8.31 -15.45 14.46
N GLU A 290 7.71 -16.33 13.66
CA GLU A 290 6.26 -16.30 13.37
C GLU A 290 5.42 -16.52 14.65
N ARG A 291 5.75 -17.53 15.47
CA ARG A 291 5.02 -17.79 16.73
C ARG A 291 5.13 -16.61 17.70
N ARG A 292 6.29 -15.97 17.81
CA ARG A 292 6.45 -14.77 18.65
C ARG A 292 5.61 -13.61 18.11
N ALA A 293 5.57 -13.40 16.81
CA ALA A 293 4.74 -12.37 16.19
C ALA A 293 3.25 -12.65 16.35
N ASN A 294 2.84 -13.91 16.27
CA ASN A 294 1.45 -14.33 16.51
C ASN A 294 0.95 -13.91 17.91
N SER A 295 1.74 -14.10 18.95
CA SER A 295 1.35 -13.81 20.32
C SER A 295 1.70 -12.39 20.79
N GLY A 296 2.85 -11.86 20.37
CA GLY A 296 3.41 -10.59 20.85
C GLY A 296 3.37 -9.43 19.85
N GLY A 297 2.89 -9.68 18.62
CA GLY A 297 3.00 -8.74 17.51
C GLY A 297 4.41 -8.68 16.91
N LEU A 298 4.55 -7.95 15.83
CA LEU A 298 5.84 -7.78 15.16
C LEU A 298 6.83 -7.03 16.08
N PRO A 299 8.05 -7.54 16.26
CA PRO A 299 9.00 -7.00 17.24
C PRO A 299 9.71 -5.71 16.79
N PHE A 300 9.72 -5.39 15.47
CA PHE A 300 10.36 -4.18 14.97
C PHE A 300 9.80 -2.92 15.63
N ARG A 301 10.70 -2.03 16.01
CA ARG A 301 10.36 -0.67 16.48
C ARG A 301 11.05 0.35 15.59
N PRO A 302 10.38 1.48 15.25
CA PRO A 302 11.01 2.57 14.51
C PRO A 302 12.35 2.96 15.10
N GLY A 303 13.39 3.01 14.25
CA GLY A 303 14.77 3.27 14.66
C GLY A 303 15.63 2.01 14.88
N ASP A 304 15.03 0.83 14.97
CA ASP A 304 15.76 -0.44 14.98
C ASP A 304 16.21 -0.84 13.57
N GLU A 305 17.01 -1.91 13.49
CA GLU A 305 17.34 -2.58 12.23
C GLU A 305 16.22 -3.57 11.84
N LEU A 306 15.56 -3.33 10.71
CA LEU A 306 14.43 -4.17 10.26
C LEU A 306 14.87 -5.61 10.01
N SER A 307 16.06 -5.80 9.46
CA SER A 307 16.65 -7.11 9.20
C SER A 307 16.99 -7.91 10.48
N ALA A 308 17.02 -7.28 11.66
CA ALA A 308 17.15 -8.01 12.92
C ALA A 308 15.87 -8.78 13.30
N THR A 309 14.73 -8.44 12.71
CA THR A 309 13.42 -9.00 13.08
C THR A 309 12.77 -9.82 11.98
N ARG A 310 13.17 -9.64 10.72
CA ARG A 310 12.59 -10.32 9.55
C ARG A 310 13.55 -10.36 8.38
N PHE A 311 13.40 -11.36 7.55
CA PHE A 311 14.16 -11.52 6.31
C PHE A 311 13.56 -10.64 5.22
N MET A 312 14.34 -9.68 4.72
CA MET A 312 13.96 -8.86 3.57
C MET A 312 14.38 -9.55 2.28
N ALA A 313 13.43 -9.93 1.44
CA ALA A 313 13.74 -10.60 0.17
C ALA A 313 14.37 -9.62 -0.82
N GLN A 314 15.61 -9.88 -1.21
CA GLN A 314 16.37 -9.15 -2.21
C GLN A 314 17.03 -10.13 -3.18
N PRO A 315 16.39 -10.47 -4.32
CA PRO A 315 16.89 -11.49 -5.23
C PRO A 315 18.32 -11.26 -5.71
N THR A 316 18.75 -10.01 -5.83
CA THR A 316 20.12 -9.66 -6.27
C THR A 316 21.15 -9.79 -5.15
N ALA A 317 20.76 -9.59 -3.87
CA ALA A 317 21.67 -9.53 -2.75
C ALA A 317 21.70 -10.82 -1.92
N ASN A 318 20.56 -11.53 -1.80
CA ASN A 318 20.44 -12.66 -0.89
C ASN A 318 19.80 -13.93 -1.50
N ALA A 319 19.82 -14.06 -2.84
CA ALA A 319 19.29 -15.24 -3.56
C ALA A 319 19.82 -16.58 -3.05
N THR A 320 21.09 -16.63 -2.64
CA THR A 320 21.74 -17.86 -2.18
C THR A 320 21.70 -18.05 -0.66
N SER A 321 21.04 -17.16 0.08
CA SER A 321 20.93 -17.31 1.53
C SER A 321 20.09 -18.53 1.91
N PRO A 322 20.38 -19.17 3.07
CA PRO A 322 19.61 -20.35 3.51
C PRO A 322 18.11 -20.06 3.63
N THR A 323 17.73 -18.87 4.11
CA THR A 323 16.32 -18.46 4.23
C THR A 323 15.66 -18.36 2.86
N MET A 324 16.31 -17.71 1.87
CA MET A 324 15.75 -17.63 0.51
C MET A 324 15.61 -19.01 -0.12
N GLN A 325 16.57 -19.88 0.08
CA GLN A 325 16.51 -21.25 -0.46
C GLN A 325 15.38 -22.06 0.19
N ALA A 326 15.13 -21.87 1.48
CA ALA A 326 13.99 -22.48 2.17
C ALA A 326 12.66 -21.97 1.62
N LEU A 327 12.51 -20.66 1.42
CA LEU A 327 11.32 -20.07 0.82
C LEU A 327 11.06 -20.59 -0.60
N LEU A 328 12.11 -20.71 -1.42
CA LEU A 328 11.99 -21.26 -2.76
C LEU A 328 11.70 -22.77 -2.81
N ALA A 329 12.06 -23.49 -1.77
CA ALA A 329 11.71 -24.91 -1.63
C ALA A 329 10.23 -25.08 -1.27
N ASP A 330 9.68 -24.15 -0.50
CA ASP A 330 8.25 -24.10 -0.14
C ASP A 330 7.39 -23.57 -1.30
N ASP A 331 7.73 -22.41 -1.84
CA ASP A 331 7.11 -21.85 -3.05
C ASP A 331 8.18 -21.46 -4.10
N SER A 332 8.37 -22.30 -5.09
CA SER A 332 9.32 -22.06 -6.19
C SER A 332 8.99 -20.81 -7.05
N ARG A 333 7.79 -20.23 -6.89
CA ARG A 333 7.34 -19.04 -7.59
C ARG A 333 7.54 -17.75 -6.79
N PHE A 334 7.90 -17.84 -5.51
CA PHE A 334 8.01 -16.70 -4.59
C PHE A 334 8.73 -15.48 -5.20
N ILE A 335 9.93 -15.70 -5.75
CA ILE A 335 10.69 -14.64 -6.42
C ILE A 335 9.98 -14.17 -7.69
N ARG A 336 9.60 -15.09 -8.58
CA ARG A 336 9.03 -14.77 -9.88
C ARG A 336 7.70 -14.00 -9.77
N ASP A 337 6.92 -14.30 -8.74
CA ASP A 337 5.61 -13.68 -8.55
C ASP A 337 5.74 -12.25 -7.96
N ALA A 338 6.82 -11.95 -7.23
CA ALA A 338 7.07 -10.66 -6.61
C ALA A 338 8.06 -9.75 -7.37
N PHE A 339 8.98 -10.33 -8.14
CA PHE A 339 10.08 -9.62 -8.79
C PHE A 339 10.23 -9.99 -10.27
N TRP A 340 10.72 -9.06 -11.06
CA TRP A 340 11.36 -9.35 -12.33
C TRP A 340 12.69 -10.07 -12.07
N SER A 341 13.25 -10.76 -13.06
CA SER A 341 14.46 -11.58 -12.85
C SER A 341 15.71 -10.76 -12.48
N ASP A 342 15.70 -9.44 -12.70
CA ASP A 342 16.75 -8.52 -12.27
C ASP A 342 16.60 -8.03 -10.82
N GLY A 343 15.60 -8.51 -10.09
CA GLY A 343 15.27 -8.06 -8.74
C GLY A 343 14.39 -6.82 -8.67
N THR A 344 14.02 -6.23 -9.80
CA THR A 344 13.06 -5.12 -9.84
C THR A 344 11.68 -5.61 -9.39
N VAL A 345 11.03 -4.85 -8.54
CA VAL A 345 9.70 -5.20 -8.01
C VAL A 345 8.64 -5.15 -9.11
N ARG A 346 7.78 -6.17 -9.18
CA ARG A 346 6.67 -6.23 -10.14
C ARG A 346 5.27 -6.17 -9.51
N VAL A 347 5.16 -6.22 -8.18
CA VAL A 347 3.90 -6.14 -7.42
C VAL A 347 3.83 -4.88 -6.57
N SER A 348 2.64 -4.31 -6.40
CA SER A 348 2.43 -3.09 -5.61
C SER A 348 2.64 -3.31 -4.10
N GLY A 349 2.87 -2.21 -3.37
CA GLY A 349 3.07 -2.24 -1.91
C GLY A 349 4.45 -2.76 -1.48
N ARG A 350 5.45 -2.70 -2.38
CA ARG A 350 6.81 -3.22 -2.14
C ARG A 350 7.90 -2.20 -2.55
N GLU A 351 7.58 -0.94 -2.37
CA GLU A 351 8.39 0.21 -2.81
C GLU A 351 9.76 0.24 -2.13
N TYR A 352 9.85 -0.25 -0.89
CA TYR A 352 11.11 -0.31 -0.14
C TYR A 352 12.14 -1.23 -0.81
N ASN A 353 11.71 -2.39 -1.34
CA ASN A 353 12.61 -3.26 -2.10
C ASN A 353 13.14 -2.56 -3.36
N GLY A 354 12.29 -1.79 -4.04
CA GLY A 354 12.71 -0.99 -5.20
C GLY A 354 13.75 0.08 -4.82
N LEU A 355 13.55 0.76 -3.70
CA LEU A 355 14.53 1.71 -3.17
C LEU A 355 15.89 1.05 -2.92
N LEU A 356 15.91 -0.11 -2.24
CA LEU A 356 17.13 -0.85 -1.95
C LEU A 356 17.92 -1.26 -3.22
N GLU A 357 17.20 -1.50 -4.33
CA GLU A 357 17.83 -1.83 -5.62
C GLU A 357 18.26 -0.59 -6.42
N SER A 358 17.82 0.62 -6.03
CA SER A 358 18.12 1.86 -6.77
C SER A 358 19.59 2.26 -6.67
N PRO A 359 20.26 2.62 -7.78
CA PRO A 359 21.63 3.16 -7.77
C PRO A 359 21.79 4.38 -6.85
N CYS A 360 20.78 5.25 -6.77
CA CYS A 360 20.76 6.42 -5.87
C CYS A 360 20.84 6.05 -4.39
N TYR A 361 20.43 4.85 -4.02
CA TYR A 361 20.55 4.30 -2.67
C TYR A 361 21.85 3.52 -2.50
N LYS A 362 22.15 2.59 -3.42
CA LYS A 362 23.30 1.68 -3.33
C LYS A 362 24.65 2.38 -3.46
N ASN A 363 24.76 3.39 -4.34
CA ASN A 363 26.01 4.01 -4.72
C ASN A 363 26.25 5.37 -4.04
N ALA A 364 25.40 5.74 -3.07
CA ALA A 364 25.59 6.99 -2.33
C ALA A 364 26.87 6.92 -1.49
N THR A 365 27.84 7.78 -1.81
CA THR A 365 29.12 7.90 -1.08
C THR A 365 29.05 8.88 0.08
N GLN A 366 27.98 9.68 0.16
CA GLN A 366 27.74 10.71 1.17
C GLN A 366 26.36 10.49 1.78
N ALA A 367 26.28 10.51 3.09
CA ALA A 367 25.02 10.26 3.82
C ALA A 367 23.94 11.30 3.50
N ASP A 368 24.30 12.56 3.25
CA ASP A 368 23.39 13.65 2.86
C ASP A 368 22.85 13.52 1.43
N ARG A 369 23.42 12.65 0.62
CA ARG A 369 23.00 12.34 -0.76
C ARG A 369 22.40 10.95 -0.90
N THR A 370 22.27 10.19 0.19
CA THR A 370 21.60 8.89 0.15
C THR A 370 20.09 9.09 0.05
N LEU A 371 19.50 8.49 -0.98
CA LEU A 371 18.06 8.55 -1.19
C LEU A 371 17.32 7.81 -0.05
N ALA A 372 16.28 8.43 0.47
CA ALA A 372 15.36 7.86 1.45
C ALA A 372 13.92 8.11 1.01
N CYS A 373 12.95 7.42 1.60
CA CYS A 373 11.53 7.66 1.30
C CYS A 373 11.15 9.14 1.47
N PHE A 374 11.68 9.78 2.51
CA PHE A 374 11.46 11.22 2.77
C PHE A 374 12.18 12.18 1.81
N SER A 375 13.00 11.68 0.90
CA SER A 375 13.51 12.52 -0.21
C SER A 375 12.40 12.92 -1.19
N CYS A 376 11.34 12.13 -1.26
CA CYS A 376 10.20 12.34 -2.16
C CYS A 376 8.87 12.52 -1.44
N HIS A 377 8.69 11.93 -0.25
CA HIS A 377 7.41 11.90 0.47
C HIS A 377 7.44 12.74 1.75
N THR A 378 6.25 13.24 2.16
CA THR A 378 5.99 13.79 3.48
C THR A 378 4.78 13.12 4.08
N LEU A 379 4.84 12.72 5.37
CA LEU A 379 3.71 12.09 6.07
C LEU A 379 2.92 13.08 6.93
N HIS A 380 3.38 14.34 6.96
CA HIS A 380 2.65 15.45 7.56
C HIS A 380 2.67 16.64 6.61
N LYS A 381 1.50 17.20 6.33
CA LYS A 381 1.38 18.40 5.51
C LYS A 381 2.12 19.56 6.18
N LYS A 382 3.02 20.18 5.46
CA LYS A 382 3.73 21.38 5.92
C LYS A 382 2.80 22.59 5.88
N ASP A 383 3.05 23.57 6.75
CA ASP A 383 2.26 24.79 6.81
C ASP A 383 2.41 25.67 5.55
N ASP A 384 3.54 25.57 4.87
CA ASP A 384 3.84 26.26 3.61
C ASP A 384 3.38 25.51 2.35
N ASP A 385 2.82 24.31 2.48
CA ASP A 385 2.22 23.57 1.35
C ASP A 385 0.86 24.18 1.00
N PRO A 386 0.68 24.79 -0.18
CA PRO A 386 -0.56 25.47 -0.55
C PRO A 386 -1.73 24.53 -0.87
N ARG A 387 -1.46 23.23 -1.07
CA ARG A 387 -2.49 22.27 -1.44
C ARG A 387 -3.56 22.13 -0.35
N PRO A 388 -4.85 21.97 -0.72
CA PRO A 388 -5.87 21.50 0.21
C PRO A 388 -5.45 20.18 0.87
N LEU A 389 -5.85 19.95 2.11
CA LEU A 389 -5.47 18.78 2.89
C LEU A 389 -5.79 17.45 2.17
N GLY A 390 -6.95 17.35 1.50
CA GLY A 390 -7.32 16.16 0.74
C GLY A 390 -6.41 15.91 -0.46
N SER A 391 -6.06 16.96 -1.21
CA SER A 391 -5.17 16.84 -2.37
C SER A 391 -3.74 16.48 -1.97
N TRP A 392 -3.26 17.01 -0.84
CA TRP A 392 -1.97 16.59 -0.28
C TRP A 392 -2.00 15.13 0.17
N ALA A 393 -3.08 14.70 0.82
CA ALA A 393 -3.22 13.35 1.35
C ALA A 393 -3.27 12.28 0.24
N ASP A 394 -3.62 12.67 -0.98
CA ASP A 394 -3.74 11.77 -2.13
C ASP A 394 -2.39 11.24 -2.61
N ASP A 395 -1.35 12.07 -2.67
CA ASP A 395 -0.02 11.69 -3.15
C ASP A 395 1.08 11.74 -2.09
N GLN A 396 0.94 12.56 -1.05
CA GLN A 396 1.91 12.78 0.02
C GLN A 396 3.33 13.10 -0.48
N LEU A 397 3.47 13.68 -1.67
CA LEU A 397 4.77 14.09 -2.20
C LEU A 397 5.28 15.36 -1.49
N SER A 398 6.59 15.43 -1.26
CA SER A 398 7.24 16.53 -0.57
C SER A 398 7.34 17.82 -1.41
N ALA A 399 7.29 17.71 -2.72
CA ALA A 399 7.27 18.85 -3.62
C ALA A 399 5.90 19.53 -3.53
N GLY A 400 5.87 20.83 -3.19
CA GLY A 400 4.64 21.63 -3.17
C GLY A 400 3.90 21.61 -4.52
N ALA A 401 2.63 22.00 -4.55
CA ALA A 401 1.76 21.92 -5.72
C ALA A 401 2.26 22.67 -6.96
N GLU A 402 3.13 23.66 -6.76
CA GLU A 402 3.77 24.43 -7.84
C GLU A 402 5.03 23.75 -8.40
N THR A 403 5.52 22.71 -7.73
CA THR A 403 6.70 22.00 -8.15
C THR A 403 6.27 20.72 -8.86
N THR A 404 6.80 20.49 -10.03
CA THR A 404 6.63 19.21 -10.71
C THR A 404 7.23 18.10 -9.83
N PRO A 405 6.72 16.89 -9.85
CA PRO A 405 7.31 15.77 -9.14
C PRO A 405 8.81 15.59 -9.40
N ASP A 406 9.31 16.03 -10.56
CA ASP A 406 10.72 16.02 -10.94
C ASP A 406 11.63 16.82 -9.98
N GLN A 407 11.08 17.76 -9.18
CA GLN A 407 11.84 18.48 -8.17
C GLN A 407 12.53 17.57 -7.16
N ALA A 408 11.94 16.41 -6.88
CA ALA A 408 12.57 15.40 -6.04
C ALA A 408 13.90 14.89 -6.63
N CYS A 409 13.98 14.77 -7.96
CA CYS A 409 15.20 14.38 -8.69
C CYS A 409 16.20 15.54 -8.76
N LEU A 410 15.70 16.74 -9.00
CA LEU A 410 16.49 17.96 -9.19
C LEU A 410 17.18 18.47 -7.91
N GLN A 411 16.89 17.90 -6.73
CA GLN A 411 17.65 18.13 -5.51
C GLN A 411 19.11 17.69 -5.66
N CYS A 412 19.35 16.58 -6.38
CA CYS A 412 20.67 16.03 -6.62
C CYS A 412 21.14 16.20 -8.08
N HIS A 413 20.24 16.25 -9.04
CA HIS A 413 20.51 16.38 -10.48
C HIS A 413 20.31 17.83 -10.95
N GLU A 414 20.87 18.80 -10.23
CA GLU A 414 20.73 20.23 -10.49
C GLU A 414 21.07 20.65 -11.93
N PRO A 415 22.08 20.12 -12.62
CA PRO A 415 22.39 20.48 -14.00
C PRO A 415 21.23 20.28 -14.97
N MET A 416 20.31 19.33 -14.68
CA MET A 416 19.11 19.06 -15.49
C MET A 416 18.00 20.10 -15.28
N ARG A 417 18.11 20.98 -14.28
CA ARG A 417 17.11 22.01 -13.97
C ARG A 417 17.00 23.08 -15.03
N ALA A 418 18.15 23.45 -15.64
CA ALA A 418 18.20 24.55 -16.60
C ALA A 418 17.51 24.19 -17.92
N ASP A 419 17.78 23.00 -18.45
CA ASP A 419 17.19 22.50 -19.67
C ASP A 419 17.16 20.94 -19.65
N PRO A 420 16.06 20.34 -19.25
CA PRO A 420 15.91 18.89 -19.24
C PRO A 420 15.90 18.29 -20.66
N THR A 421 15.57 19.09 -21.72
CA THR A 421 15.39 18.59 -23.09
C THR A 421 16.69 18.06 -23.70
N VAL A 422 17.83 18.62 -23.28
CA VAL A 422 19.16 18.15 -23.69
C VAL A 422 19.40 16.70 -23.27
N HIS A 423 18.86 16.31 -22.11
CA HIS A 423 18.93 14.95 -21.61
C HIS A 423 17.76 14.10 -22.13
N THR A 424 16.54 14.58 -21.99
CA THR A 424 15.33 13.76 -22.26
C THR A 424 15.07 13.53 -23.75
N ARG A 425 15.56 14.41 -24.62
CA ARG A 425 15.32 14.42 -26.07
C ARG A 425 13.82 14.57 -26.43
N HIS A 426 13.06 15.18 -25.53
CA HIS A 426 11.63 15.48 -25.69
C HIS A 426 11.38 16.96 -25.43
N ALA A 427 10.25 17.49 -25.90
CA ALA A 427 9.84 18.86 -25.60
C ALA A 427 9.65 19.05 -24.09
N ALA A 428 10.02 20.22 -23.57
CA ALA A 428 10.08 20.50 -22.14
C ALA A 428 8.72 20.31 -21.43
N ASP A 429 7.63 20.59 -22.11
CA ASP A 429 6.24 20.49 -21.64
C ASP A 429 5.59 19.13 -21.89
N SER A 430 6.32 18.20 -22.53
CA SER A 430 5.80 16.86 -22.82
C SER A 430 6.02 15.90 -21.64
N ALA A 431 5.18 14.85 -21.58
CA ALA A 431 5.37 13.76 -20.63
C ALA A 431 6.73 13.04 -20.79
N GLY A 432 7.34 13.11 -21.98
CA GLY A 432 8.68 12.56 -22.25
C GLY A 432 9.81 13.31 -21.54
N SER A 433 9.58 14.55 -21.07
CA SER A 433 10.54 15.31 -20.29
C SER A 433 10.42 15.11 -18.77
N SER A 434 9.44 14.31 -18.30
CA SER A 434 9.31 13.98 -16.89
C SER A 434 10.26 12.85 -16.50
N CYS A 435 11.13 13.11 -15.51
CA CYS A 435 12.21 12.21 -15.09
C CYS A 435 11.72 10.79 -14.80
N TYR A 436 10.64 10.64 -14.06
CA TYR A 436 10.16 9.34 -13.63
C TYR A 436 9.39 8.57 -14.70
N ASN A 437 9.01 9.18 -15.83
CA ASN A 437 8.44 8.42 -16.93
C ASN A 437 9.48 7.50 -17.58
N CYS A 438 10.77 7.85 -17.47
CA CYS A 438 11.87 7.03 -17.94
C CYS A 438 12.54 6.24 -16.79
N HIS A 439 12.80 6.89 -15.65
CA HIS A 439 13.59 6.32 -14.56
C HIS A 439 12.78 5.56 -13.50
N MET A 440 11.45 5.76 -13.45
CA MET A 440 10.48 5.07 -12.60
C MET A 440 9.25 4.65 -13.42
N PRO A 441 9.43 3.82 -14.46
CA PRO A 441 8.34 3.48 -15.37
C PRO A 441 7.22 2.69 -14.67
N TYR A 442 6.04 2.66 -15.28
CA TYR A 442 4.88 1.90 -14.80
C TYR A 442 5.03 0.40 -15.06
N THR A 443 5.96 -0.25 -14.39
CA THR A 443 6.27 -1.68 -14.53
C THR A 443 5.87 -2.53 -13.32
N THR A 444 5.22 -1.91 -12.33
CA THR A 444 4.67 -2.57 -11.15
C THR A 444 3.15 -2.64 -11.28
N TYR A 445 2.52 -3.78 -10.95
CA TYR A 445 1.08 -3.96 -11.06
C TYR A 445 0.45 -4.39 -9.74
N GLY A 446 -0.71 -3.86 -9.43
CA GLY A 446 -1.54 -4.30 -8.31
C GLY A 446 -2.77 -3.40 -8.16
N LEU A 447 -3.77 -3.90 -7.45
CA LEU A 447 -5.02 -3.18 -7.20
C LEU A 447 -5.68 -2.67 -8.49
N LEU A 448 -5.63 -3.49 -9.56
CA LEU A 448 -6.17 -3.19 -10.90
C LEU A 448 -5.55 -1.94 -11.56
N LYS A 449 -4.34 -1.58 -11.22
CA LYS A 449 -3.61 -0.49 -11.87
C LYS A 449 -2.10 -0.75 -11.93
N THR A 450 -1.44 0.00 -12.83
CA THR A 450 0.01 0.09 -12.84
C THR A 450 0.49 1.17 -11.87
N ILE A 451 1.61 0.90 -11.23
CA ILE A 451 2.28 1.78 -10.29
C ILE A 451 3.71 1.99 -10.76
N ARG A 452 4.30 3.13 -10.43
CA ARG A 452 5.68 3.42 -10.75
C ARG A 452 6.64 2.48 -10.05
N SER A 453 7.62 1.98 -10.78
CA SER A 453 8.75 1.28 -10.18
C SER A 453 9.49 2.23 -9.23
N HIS A 454 9.78 1.76 -8.03
CA HIS A 454 10.67 2.45 -7.09
C HIS A 454 12.13 1.98 -7.19
N THR A 455 12.41 1.05 -8.11
CA THR A 455 13.77 0.83 -8.61
C THR A 455 14.08 1.93 -9.61
N ILE A 456 14.77 2.97 -9.16
CA ILE A 456 15.16 4.11 -10.00
C ILE A 456 16.35 3.68 -10.84
N GLY A 457 16.14 3.51 -12.14
CA GLY A 457 17.16 3.04 -13.07
C GLY A 457 17.10 3.76 -14.41
N SER A 458 18.12 3.59 -15.24
CA SER A 458 18.10 4.08 -16.62
C SER A 458 17.58 2.98 -17.54
N PRO A 459 16.59 3.26 -18.41
CA PRO A 459 16.04 2.23 -19.28
C PRO A 459 17.09 1.71 -20.27
N THR A 460 17.20 0.39 -20.40
CA THR A 460 18.04 -0.27 -21.40
C THR A 460 17.25 -1.35 -22.13
N VAL A 461 17.64 -1.66 -23.37
CA VAL A 461 17.03 -2.77 -24.11
C VAL A 461 17.49 -4.11 -23.57
N ALA A 462 18.71 -4.19 -23.05
CA ALA A 462 19.24 -5.41 -22.43
C ALA A 462 18.34 -5.89 -21.30
N GLU A 463 17.95 -4.99 -20.36
CA GLU A 463 17.04 -5.32 -19.28
C GLU A 463 15.71 -5.88 -19.79
N SER A 464 15.15 -5.30 -20.85
CA SER A 464 13.87 -5.75 -21.40
C SER A 464 13.97 -7.14 -22.04
N VAL A 465 15.10 -7.44 -22.71
CA VAL A 465 15.35 -8.76 -23.30
C VAL A 465 15.60 -9.82 -22.22
N ASP A 466 16.43 -9.48 -21.23
CA ASP A 466 16.86 -10.44 -20.20
C ASP A 466 15.76 -10.76 -19.18
N THR A 467 14.88 -9.79 -18.89
CA THR A 467 13.87 -9.92 -17.82
C THR A 467 12.43 -10.03 -18.33
N GLY A 468 12.16 -9.64 -19.58
CA GLY A 468 10.81 -9.46 -20.10
C GLY A 468 10.11 -8.20 -19.58
N ARG A 469 10.74 -7.38 -18.73
CA ARG A 469 10.17 -6.14 -18.21
C ARG A 469 9.93 -5.13 -19.33
N PRO A 470 8.70 -4.58 -19.45
CA PRO A 470 8.42 -3.55 -20.45
C PRO A 470 9.37 -2.36 -20.35
N ASN A 471 9.94 -1.95 -21.49
CA ASN A 471 10.85 -0.81 -21.55
C ASN A 471 10.09 0.51 -21.37
N ALA A 472 10.66 1.43 -20.62
CA ALA A 472 10.06 2.74 -20.38
C ALA A 472 9.70 3.49 -21.66
N CYS A 473 10.54 3.45 -22.70
CA CYS A 473 10.27 4.07 -23.99
C CYS A 473 9.02 3.47 -24.66
N ASN A 474 8.90 2.14 -24.63
CA ASN A 474 7.80 1.41 -25.26
C ASN A 474 6.51 1.39 -24.44
N LEU A 475 6.49 1.96 -23.22
CA LEU A 475 5.25 2.24 -22.48
C LEU A 475 4.54 3.52 -22.99
N CYS A 476 5.25 4.41 -23.70
CA CYS A 476 4.68 5.56 -24.42
C CYS A 476 4.64 5.31 -25.93
N HIS A 477 5.76 4.88 -26.50
CA HIS A 477 5.90 4.58 -27.94
C HIS A 477 5.46 3.13 -28.21
N LEU A 478 4.16 2.88 -28.04
CA LEU A 478 3.54 1.55 -28.10
C LEU A 478 3.62 0.93 -29.51
N ASP A 479 3.74 1.75 -30.54
CA ASP A 479 3.86 1.35 -31.95
C ASP A 479 5.31 0.99 -32.37
N ARG A 480 6.28 1.13 -31.46
CA ARG A 480 7.70 0.97 -31.78
C ARG A 480 8.26 -0.38 -31.33
N THR A 481 9.24 -0.86 -32.11
CA THR A 481 10.00 -2.09 -31.82
C THR A 481 11.04 -1.84 -30.72
N LEU A 482 11.58 -2.92 -30.10
CA LEU A 482 12.75 -2.81 -29.21
C LEU A 482 14.00 -2.37 -29.97
N ALA A 483 14.14 -2.75 -31.25
CA ALA A 483 15.24 -2.27 -32.10
C ALA A 483 15.24 -0.75 -32.22
N TRP A 484 14.08 -0.12 -32.48
CA TRP A 484 13.95 1.33 -32.51
C TRP A 484 14.40 1.98 -31.19
N THR A 485 14.00 1.40 -30.06
CA THR A 485 14.43 1.86 -28.74
C THR A 485 15.94 1.76 -28.58
N GLY A 486 16.54 0.63 -28.96
CA GLY A 486 17.98 0.41 -28.90
C GLY A 486 18.77 1.41 -29.73
N GLU A 487 18.34 1.66 -30.97
CA GLU A 487 18.95 2.66 -31.85
C GLU A 487 18.87 4.08 -31.29
N ALA A 488 17.73 4.45 -30.67
CA ALA A 488 17.55 5.75 -30.03
C ALA A 488 18.49 5.91 -28.83
N LEU A 489 18.50 4.93 -27.92
CA LEU A 489 19.36 4.94 -26.72
C LEU A 489 20.85 4.93 -27.10
N GLN A 490 21.25 4.16 -28.11
CA GLN A 490 22.62 4.16 -28.62
C GLN A 490 23.02 5.53 -29.18
N ARG A 491 22.17 6.13 -30.00
CA ARG A 491 22.40 7.45 -30.62
C ARG A 491 22.51 8.58 -29.61
N TRP A 492 21.67 8.55 -28.58
CA TRP A 492 21.56 9.65 -27.62
C TRP A 492 22.50 9.52 -26.42
N TYR A 493 22.73 8.29 -25.96
CA TYR A 493 23.44 8.03 -24.72
C TYR A 493 24.61 7.06 -24.86
N GLY A 494 24.86 6.54 -26.05
CA GLY A 494 25.96 5.58 -26.31
C GLY A 494 25.74 4.23 -25.66
N THR A 495 24.51 3.82 -25.37
CA THR A 495 24.23 2.51 -24.78
C THR A 495 24.70 1.39 -25.72
N PRO A 496 25.25 0.28 -25.18
CA PRO A 496 25.69 -0.85 -26.00
C PRO A 496 24.56 -1.43 -26.85
N ALA A 497 24.88 -1.85 -28.07
CA ALA A 497 23.93 -2.57 -28.91
C ALA A 497 23.64 -3.96 -28.30
N VAL A 498 22.42 -4.40 -28.40
CA VAL A 498 21.93 -5.70 -27.90
C VAL A 498 21.54 -6.57 -29.08
N LEU A 499 21.91 -7.87 -29.03
CA LEU A 499 21.45 -8.82 -30.03
C LEU A 499 19.94 -9.06 -29.85
N LEU A 500 19.15 -8.74 -30.87
CA LEU A 500 17.72 -8.88 -30.89
C LEU A 500 17.27 -10.01 -31.81
N GLY A 501 16.22 -10.72 -31.44
CA GLY A 501 15.51 -11.64 -32.27
C GLY A 501 14.73 -10.96 -33.40
N GLU A 502 14.12 -11.74 -34.28
CA GLU A 502 13.34 -11.20 -35.41
C GLU A 502 12.11 -10.43 -34.90
N ASP A 503 11.42 -10.97 -33.89
CA ASP A 503 10.23 -10.35 -33.32
C ASP A 503 10.56 -8.96 -32.71
N GLU A 504 11.64 -8.86 -31.94
CA GLU A 504 12.07 -7.60 -31.31
C GLU A 504 12.51 -6.54 -32.32
N ARG A 505 12.87 -6.96 -33.53
CA ARG A 505 13.25 -6.05 -34.63
C ARG A 505 12.07 -5.61 -35.48
N THR A 506 11.02 -6.43 -35.60
CA THR A 506 9.96 -6.25 -36.61
C THR A 506 8.59 -5.99 -36.05
N VAL A 507 8.32 -6.41 -34.81
CA VAL A 507 7.03 -6.25 -34.12
C VAL A 507 7.14 -5.18 -33.05
N ALA A 508 6.09 -4.37 -32.91
CA ALA A 508 5.98 -3.41 -31.81
C ALA A 508 6.13 -4.12 -30.46
N ALA A 509 7.01 -3.62 -29.58
CA ALA A 509 7.32 -4.26 -28.32
C ALA A 509 6.09 -4.43 -27.42
N SER A 510 5.17 -3.44 -27.46
CA SER A 510 3.90 -3.51 -26.74
C SER A 510 3.07 -4.73 -27.16
N LEU A 511 3.04 -5.08 -28.45
CA LEU A 511 2.28 -6.23 -28.95
C LEU A 511 2.92 -7.56 -28.51
N LEU A 512 4.25 -7.62 -28.44
CA LEU A 512 4.94 -8.81 -27.90
C LEU A 512 4.53 -9.05 -26.44
N TRP A 513 4.58 -8.03 -25.59
CA TRP A 513 4.16 -8.15 -24.18
C TRP A 513 2.66 -8.34 -24.00
N LEU A 514 1.84 -7.73 -24.88
CA LEU A 514 0.39 -7.85 -24.80
C LEU A 514 -0.11 -9.25 -25.20
N LEU A 515 0.48 -9.87 -26.23
CA LEU A 515 -0.03 -11.09 -26.84
C LEU A 515 0.78 -12.36 -26.47
N LYS A 516 2.08 -12.23 -26.18
CA LYS A 516 2.96 -13.33 -25.79
C LYS A 516 3.39 -13.25 -24.33
N GLY A 517 3.19 -12.12 -23.67
CA GLY A 517 3.63 -11.87 -22.30
C GLY A 517 2.84 -12.65 -21.24
N ASP A 518 3.36 -12.68 -20.04
CA ASP A 518 2.61 -13.18 -18.87
C ASP A 518 1.45 -12.23 -18.48
N ALA A 519 0.62 -12.64 -17.53
CA ALA A 519 -0.55 -11.85 -17.12
C ALA A 519 -0.19 -10.45 -16.62
N GLY A 520 0.98 -10.28 -15.95
CA GLY A 520 1.47 -8.99 -15.49
C GLY A 520 1.84 -8.07 -16.64
N GLN A 521 2.57 -8.59 -17.64
CA GLN A 521 2.92 -7.84 -18.85
C GLN A 521 1.67 -7.43 -19.64
N ARG A 522 0.70 -8.35 -19.82
CA ARG A 522 -0.56 -8.06 -20.51
C ARG A 522 -1.36 -6.98 -19.77
N ALA A 523 -1.44 -7.05 -18.44
CA ALA A 523 -2.12 -6.04 -17.63
C ALA A 523 -1.42 -4.67 -17.71
N ILE A 524 -0.10 -4.63 -17.66
CA ILE A 524 0.69 -3.39 -17.78
C ILE A 524 0.46 -2.74 -19.13
N ILE A 525 0.58 -3.49 -20.22
CA ILE A 525 0.45 -2.93 -21.57
C ILE A 525 -0.99 -2.54 -21.87
N SER A 526 -1.98 -3.33 -21.44
CA SER A 526 -3.38 -2.92 -21.60
C SER A 526 -3.64 -1.56 -20.97
N GLN A 527 -3.10 -1.31 -19.79
CA GLN A 527 -3.24 -0.01 -19.13
C GLN A 527 -2.40 1.09 -19.80
N ALA A 528 -1.23 0.79 -20.34
CA ALA A 528 -0.45 1.74 -21.12
C ALA A 528 -1.22 2.25 -22.34
N MET A 529 -2.03 1.41 -22.99
CA MET A 529 -2.91 1.81 -24.10
C MET A 529 -4.01 2.80 -23.68
N ALA A 530 -4.36 2.87 -22.41
CA ALA A 530 -5.29 3.86 -21.86
C ALA A 530 -4.59 5.15 -21.38
N TRP A 531 -3.27 5.17 -21.35
CA TRP A 531 -2.52 6.29 -20.81
C TRP A 531 -2.43 7.43 -21.84
N PRO A 532 -2.92 8.67 -21.54
CA PRO A 532 -2.98 9.75 -22.51
C PRO A 532 -1.65 10.07 -23.20
N PRO A 533 -0.48 10.13 -22.51
CA PRO A 533 0.80 10.33 -23.18
C PRO A 533 1.15 9.24 -24.20
N ALA A 534 0.79 7.98 -23.93
CA ALA A 534 1.02 6.89 -24.87
C ALA A 534 0.09 6.96 -26.10
N GLN A 535 -1.18 7.33 -25.88
CA GLN A 535 -2.13 7.58 -26.96
C GLN A 535 -1.68 8.74 -27.87
N GLN A 536 -1.15 9.80 -27.25
CA GLN A 536 -0.62 10.95 -28.00
C GLN A 536 0.62 10.57 -28.83
N ALA A 537 1.52 9.75 -28.27
CA ALA A 537 2.76 9.36 -28.94
C ALA A 537 2.57 8.32 -30.05
N SER A 538 1.60 7.41 -29.91
CA SER A 538 1.45 6.21 -30.77
C SER A 538 0.21 6.21 -31.65
N GLY A 539 -0.71 7.18 -31.49
CA GLY A 539 -2.06 7.10 -32.08
C GLY A 539 -2.91 6.02 -31.42
N THR A 540 -4.21 6.05 -31.63
CA THR A 540 -5.18 5.13 -30.97
C THR A 540 -5.87 4.18 -31.95
N GLU A 541 -5.83 4.45 -33.25
CA GLU A 541 -6.65 3.77 -34.28
C GLU A 541 -6.38 2.28 -34.40
N TRP A 542 -5.20 1.84 -34.01
CA TRP A 542 -4.75 0.45 -34.10
C TRP A 542 -4.95 -0.35 -32.80
N MET A 543 -5.24 0.28 -31.66
CA MET A 543 -5.20 -0.34 -30.33
C MET A 543 -6.41 -1.25 -30.05
N ALA A 544 -7.60 -0.85 -30.50
CA ALA A 544 -8.86 -1.52 -30.16
C ALA A 544 -8.89 -3.01 -30.52
N PRO A 545 -8.44 -3.48 -31.72
CA PRO A 545 -8.44 -4.90 -32.05
C PRO A 545 -7.60 -5.76 -31.11
N TYR A 546 -6.49 -5.25 -30.59
CA TYR A 546 -5.60 -5.96 -29.67
C TYR A 546 -6.16 -5.99 -28.25
N LEU A 547 -6.75 -4.90 -27.77
CA LEU A 547 -7.48 -4.88 -26.50
C LEU A 547 -8.69 -5.81 -26.51
N ALA A 548 -9.39 -5.93 -27.66
CA ALA A 548 -10.52 -6.83 -27.82
C ALA A 548 -10.13 -8.29 -27.57
N GLN A 549 -8.93 -8.71 -27.99
CA GLN A 549 -8.45 -10.07 -27.74
C GLN A 549 -8.27 -10.36 -26.24
N LEU A 550 -7.91 -9.35 -25.43
CA LEU A 550 -7.76 -9.50 -23.99
C LEU A 550 -9.10 -9.54 -23.23
N LEU A 551 -10.24 -9.27 -23.89
CA LEU A 551 -11.56 -9.44 -23.28
C LEU A 551 -11.89 -10.92 -23.02
N ASP A 552 -11.19 -11.83 -23.67
CA ASP A 552 -11.28 -13.30 -23.45
C ASP A 552 -10.03 -13.85 -22.73
N ASP A 553 -9.24 -12.99 -22.11
CA ASP A 553 -8.06 -13.43 -21.35
C ASP A 553 -8.46 -14.34 -20.18
N PRO A 554 -7.72 -15.42 -19.90
CA PRO A 554 -8.01 -16.30 -18.77
C PRO A 554 -7.98 -15.60 -17.40
N TYR A 555 -7.26 -14.50 -17.26
CA TYR A 555 -7.18 -13.73 -16.01
C TYR A 555 -8.25 -12.63 -15.95
N ASP A 556 -9.12 -12.69 -14.95
CA ASP A 556 -10.19 -11.71 -14.73
C ASP A 556 -9.66 -10.27 -14.67
N ALA A 557 -8.53 -10.06 -13.98
CA ALA A 557 -7.90 -8.76 -13.85
C ALA A 557 -7.42 -8.18 -15.20
N VAL A 558 -6.95 -9.03 -16.11
CA VAL A 558 -6.53 -8.63 -17.47
C VAL A 558 -7.76 -8.26 -18.30
N ARG A 559 -8.83 -9.08 -18.30
CA ARG A 559 -10.09 -8.74 -18.98
C ARG A 559 -10.65 -7.42 -18.51
N PHE A 560 -10.67 -7.21 -17.19
CA PHE A 560 -11.14 -5.95 -16.60
C PHE A 560 -10.29 -4.75 -17.05
N GLY A 561 -8.95 -4.88 -16.99
CA GLY A 561 -8.03 -3.86 -17.45
C GLY A 561 -8.22 -3.53 -18.92
N ALA A 562 -8.34 -4.54 -19.78
CA ALA A 562 -8.58 -4.37 -21.20
C ALA A 562 -9.92 -3.65 -21.51
N ALA A 563 -11.00 -4.06 -20.85
CA ALA A 563 -12.31 -3.41 -21.00
C ALA A 563 -12.29 -1.94 -20.58
N ARG A 564 -11.60 -1.63 -19.45
CA ARG A 564 -11.41 -0.25 -18.98
C ARG A 564 -10.58 0.57 -19.97
N SER A 565 -9.51 -0.01 -20.48
CA SER A 565 -8.62 0.66 -21.43
C SER A 565 -9.30 0.88 -22.79
N MET A 566 -10.12 -0.06 -23.24
CA MET A 566 -10.92 0.11 -24.46
C MET A 566 -11.88 1.29 -24.33
N LYS A 567 -12.56 1.46 -23.19
CA LYS A 567 -13.44 2.61 -22.94
C LYS A 567 -12.71 3.95 -22.92
N ALA A 568 -11.40 3.95 -22.70
CA ALA A 568 -10.58 5.17 -22.77
C ALA A 568 -10.16 5.53 -24.22
N LEU A 569 -10.41 4.65 -25.19
CA LEU A 569 -10.14 4.94 -26.60
C LEU A 569 -11.28 5.78 -27.22
N PRO A 570 -10.97 6.69 -28.17
CA PRO A 570 -11.98 7.43 -28.91
C PRO A 570 -12.99 6.48 -29.59
N GLY A 571 -14.28 6.77 -29.42
CA GLY A 571 -15.37 6.00 -30.03
C GLY A 571 -15.83 4.73 -29.28
N PHE A 572 -15.23 4.40 -28.12
CA PHE A 572 -15.58 3.23 -27.32
C PHE A 572 -16.10 3.57 -25.90
N GLY A 573 -16.23 4.83 -25.58
CA GLY A 573 -16.69 5.33 -24.26
C GLY A 573 -18.19 5.25 -24.01
#